data_6aee757b0e1ca75c2969960e41658552
#
_entry.id   6aee757b0e1ca75c2969960e41658552
#
_cell.length_a   1.000
_cell.length_b   1.000
_cell.length_c   1.000
_cell.angle_alpha   90.00
_cell.angle_beta   90.00
_cell.angle_gamma   90.00
#
_symmetry.space_group_name_H-M   'P 1'
#
loop_
_entity.id
_entity.type
_entity.pdbx_description
1 polymer ?
#
loop_
_entity_poly.entity_id
_entity_poly.type
_entity_poly.pdbx_seq_one_letter_code
_entity_poly.pdbx_strand_id
1 'polypeptide(L)'
;MTTTVQEEDTVTAGSIRAPWRIGTRGSLLALTQAGTIRDALIAAGQPAELVVIKTPGDLSSDPVQKIGVGVFTSALRDELAAGGIDIAVHSYKDLPTAQDPRFTIAAIPPREDPRDALVARDGLVLGELPAGAKVGTSAPRRAAQLRALGLGLDIVPLRGNIDSRLRKVSEGELDAIVIARAGLSRIGRLDAITETLEPVQMLPAPSQGALAVECRADDPELIAVLAGLDDAATRAAVVAERALLAELEAGCTAPVGAIAEVVESLDDDGRIFDELSVRGCAAAVDGSDSIRASAVGSPDRAEELGRAVARELLELGARDLMTAAEAEDKGGGDD
;
A
#
# COMPACT_ATOMS: atom_id res chain seq x y z
N MET A 1 57.84 36.82 35.98
CA MET A 1 56.75 37.23 35.10
C MET A 1 56.38 36.05 34.21
N THR A 2 55.37 35.34 34.62
CA THR A 2 54.93 34.12 33.94
C THR A 2 53.61 34.46 33.22
N THR A 3 53.67 34.47 31.89
CA THR A 3 52.51 34.77 31.04
C THR A 3 51.75 33.46 30.79
N THR A 4 50.53 33.37 31.33
CA THR A 4 49.62 32.27 31.08
C THR A 4 48.86 32.58 29.78
N VAL A 5 49.09 31.71 28.78
CA VAL A 5 48.28 31.71 27.54
C VAL A 5 47.02 30.93 27.83
N GLN A 6 45.84 31.58 27.74
CA GLN A 6 44.55 30.91 27.72
C GLN A 6 44.28 30.43 26.28
N GLU A 7 44.17 29.13 26.09
CA GLU A 7 43.57 28.54 24.89
C GLU A 7 42.06 28.77 24.96
N GLU A 8 41.54 29.60 24.06
CA GLU A 8 40.12 29.68 23.78
C GLU A 8 39.70 28.44 22.99
N ASP A 9 38.96 27.53 23.65
CA ASP A 9 38.22 26.45 23.00
C ASP A 9 37.15 27.07 22.10
N THR A 10 37.45 27.20 20.82
CA THR A 10 36.47 27.47 19.79
C THR A 10 35.64 26.23 19.59
N VAL A 11 34.51 26.16 20.30
CA VAL A 11 33.41 25.23 19.98
C VAL A 11 32.91 25.61 18.57
N THR A 12 33.35 24.87 17.58
CA THR A 12 32.79 24.93 16.23
C THR A 12 31.32 24.61 16.32
N ALA A 13 30.47 25.62 16.20
CA ALA A 13 29.03 25.45 16.00
C ALA A 13 28.86 24.56 14.76
N GLY A 14 28.48 23.30 14.96
CA GLY A 14 28.13 22.39 13.89
C GLY A 14 27.08 23.09 13.01
N SER A 15 27.34 23.17 11.73
CA SER A 15 26.41 23.77 10.77
C SER A 15 25.08 23.04 10.92
N ILE A 16 24.05 23.74 11.40
CA ILE A 16 22.68 23.19 11.48
C ILE A 16 22.26 22.92 10.04
N ARG A 17 22.19 21.63 9.67
CA ARG A 17 21.69 21.23 8.35
C ARG A 17 20.24 21.70 8.19
N ALA A 18 19.88 22.19 7.01
CA ALA A 18 18.48 22.45 6.68
C ALA A 18 17.66 21.16 6.80
N PRO A 19 16.42 21.22 7.30
CA PRO A 19 15.57 20.04 7.44
C PRO A 19 15.27 19.39 6.08
N TRP A 20 15.21 18.05 6.06
CA TRP A 20 14.74 17.31 4.91
C TRP A 20 13.25 17.59 4.65
N ARG A 21 12.93 17.97 3.43
CA ARG A 21 11.57 18.31 3.02
C ARG A 21 10.83 17.06 2.56
N ILE A 22 9.82 16.65 3.33
CA ILE A 22 9.00 15.46 3.05
C ILE A 22 7.71 15.91 2.39
N GLY A 23 7.54 15.59 1.11
CA GLY A 23 6.33 15.87 0.36
C GLY A 23 5.19 14.93 0.75
N THR A 24 4.00 15.49 0.95
CA THR A 24 2.79 14.75 1.27
C THR A 24 1.55 15.45 0.71
N ARG A 25 0.46 14.69 0.55
CA ARG A 25 -0.86 15.26 0.26
C ARG A 25 -1.51 15.81 1.52
N GLY A 26 -2.51 16.68 1.34
CA GLY A 26 -3.22 17.33 2.46
C GLY A 26 -4.26 16.45 3.19
N SER A 27 -4.49 15.19 2.78
CA SER A 27 -5.43 14.32 3.48
C SER A 27 -4.88 13.85 4.84
N LEU A 28 -5.76 13.64 5.83
CA LEU A 28 -5.37 13.17 7.16
C LEU A 28 -4.47 11.92 7.09
N LEU A 29 -4.85 10.93 6.29
CA LEU A 29 -4.06 9.71 6.13
C LEU A 29 -2.67 9.99 5.57
N ALA A 30 -2.55 10.82 4.51
CA ALA A 30 -1.26 11.14 3.92
C ALA A 30 -0.37 11.93 4.89
N LEU A 31 -0.93 12.90 5.62
CA LEU A 31 -0.22 13.64 6.65
C LEU A 31 0.28 12.73 7.78
N THR A 32 -0.53 11.77 8.22
CA THR A 32 -0.13 10.79 9.23
C THR A 32 1.00 9.92 8.74
N GLN A 33 0.90 9.39 7.50
CA GLN A 33 1.94 8.55 6.90
C GLN A 33 3.28 9.30 6.77
N ALA A 34 3.26 10.51 6.23
CA ALA A 34 4.48 11.31 6.11
C ALA A 34 5.00 11.79 7.48
N GLY A 35 4.09 12.04 8.43
CA GLY A 35 4.41 12.35 9.82
C GLY A 35 5.20 11.25 10.51
N THR A 36 4.83 9.98 10.30
CA THR A 36 5.57 8.83 10.83
C THR A 36 7.02 8.83 10.35
N ILE A 37 7.26 9.10 9.06
CA ILE A 37 8.62 9.18 8.49
C ILE A 37 9.39 10.38 9.04
N ARG A 38 8.75 11.56 9.14
CA ARG A 38 9.34 12.75 9.75
C ARG A 38 9.80 12.46 11.17
N ASP A 39 8.93 11.87 11.99
CA ASP A 39 9.21 11.63 13.39
C ASP A 39 10.33 10.59 13.58
N ALA A 40 10.38 9.57 12.71
CA ALA A 40 11.47 8.59 12.69
C ALA A 40 12.82 9.23 12.30
N LEU A 41 12.84 10.12 11.30
CA LEU A 41 14.05 10.88 10.93
C LEU A 41 14.51 11.78 12.06
N ILE A 42 13.61 12.52 12.70
CA ILE A 42 13.93 13.39 13.83
C ILE A 42 14.49 12.55 15.00
N ALA A 43 13.89 11.41 15.30
CA ALA A 43 14.38 10.50 16.34
C ALA A 43 15.78 9.94 16.02
N ALA A 44 16.13 9.80 14.73
CA ALA A 44 17.47 9.44 14.25
C ALA A 44 18.45 10.64 14.17
N GLY A 45 18.05 11.81 14.69
CA GLY A 45 18.89 13.02 14.68
C GLY A 45 18.95 13.75 13.34
N GLN A 46 18.03 13.43 12.41
CA GLN A 46 17.91 14.04 11.09
C GLN A 46 16.75 15.05 11.09
N PRO A 47 17.00 16.36 11.02
CA PRO A 47 15.95 17.36 10.93
C PRO A 47 15.07 17.12 9.68
N ALA A 48 13.75 17.12 9.85
CA ALA A 48 12.81 16.92 8.76
C ALA A 48 11.51 17.70 8.98
N GLU A 49 10.88 18.13 7.87
CA GLU A 49 9.62 18.88 7.88
C GLU A 49 8.67 18.38 6.78
N LEU A 50 7.36 18.58 6.98
CA LEU A 50 6.35 18.23 5.99
C LEU A 50 6.08 19.39 5.03
N VAL A 51 6.03 19.10 3.73
CA VAL A 51 5.63 20.02 2.67
C VAL A 51 4.37 19.49 2.00
N VAL A 52 3.25 20.22 2.17
CA VAL A 52 1.96 19.79 1.59
C VAL A 52 1.90 20.18 0.12
N ILE A 53 1.79 19.19 -0.75
CA ILE A 53 1.65 19.34 -2.19
C ILE A 53 0.17 19.21 -2.57
N LYS A 54 -0.36 20.23 -3.24
CA LYS A 54 -1.73 20.18 -3.78
C LYS A 54 -1.72 19.38 -5.08
N THR A 55 -2.55 18.34 -5.14
CA THR A 55 -2.66 17.51 -6.36
C THR A 55 -3.97 17.80 -7.10
N PRO A 56 -3.99 17.69 -8.44
CA PRO A 56 -5.23 17.81 -9.22
C PRO A 56 -6.31 16.81 -8.76
N GLY A 57 -5.90 15.63 -8.28
CA GLY A 57 -6.81 14.62 -7.75
C GLY A 57 -7.48 15.01 -6.44
N ASP A 58 -6.93 15.98 -5.67
CA ASP A 58 -7.58 16.52 -4.47
C ASP A 58 -8.70 17.51 -4.81
N LEU A 59 -8.73 18.01 -6.04
CA LEU A 59 -9.70 18.99 -6.54
C LEU A 59 -10.82 18.35 -7.39
N SER A 60 -10.66 17.10 -7.84
CA SER A 60 -11.61 16.42 -8.71
C SER A 60 -12.50 15.46 -7.94
N SER A 61 -13.81 15.50 -8.24
CA SER A 61 -14.82 14.52 -7.80
C SER A 61 -14.99 13.35 -8.79
N ASP A 62 -14.26 13.35 -9.91
CA ASP A 62 -14.37 12.34 -10.96
C ASP A 62 -13.83 10.95 -10.55
N PRO A 63 -14.31 9.86 -11.16
CA PRO A 63 -13.81 8.51 -10.94
C PRO A 63 -12.29 8.40 -11.10
N VAL A 64 -11.60 7.72 -10.13
CA VAL A 64 -10.14 7.47 -10.22
C VAL A 64 -9.76 6.79 -11.53
N GLN A 65 -10.64 5.92 -12.06
CA GLN A 65 -10.50 5.31 -13.38
C GLN A 65 -10.51 6.34 -14.53
N LYS A 66 -11.24 7.47 -14.40
CA LYS A 66 -11.24 8.56 -15.38
C LYS A 66 -10.07 9.54 -15.21
N ILE A 67 -9.59 9.70 -13.97
CA ILE A 67 -8.50 10.62 -13.64
C ILE A 67 -7.13 9.97 -13.96
N GLY A 68 -7.07 8.66 -14.08
CA GLY A 68 -5.86 7.86 -14.35
C GLY A 68 -5.14 7.39 -13.09
N VAL A 69 -4.59 6.17 -13.19
CA VAL A 69 -3.74 5.58 -12.15
C VAL A 69 -2.46 6.42 -12.07
N GLY A 70 -2.12 6.92 -10.89
CA GLY A 70 -0.87 7.66 -10.69
C GLY A 70 -0.99 9.19 -10.57
N VAL A 71 -2.17 9.80 -10.78
CA VAL A 71 -2.35 11.27 -10.62
C VAL A 71 -1.94 11.77 -9.24
N PHE A 72 -2.08 10.93 -8.22
CA PHE A 72 -1.67 11.27 -6.86
C PHE A 72 -0.17 11.10 -6.60
N THR A 73 0.49 10.25 -7.35
CA THR A 73 1.93 10.00 -7.22
C THR A 73 2.75 10.89 -8.16
N SER A 74 2.20 11.27 -9.33
CA SER A 74 2.88 12.12 -10.29
C SER A 74 3.22 13.50 -9.73
N ALA A 75 2.27 14.18 -9.07
CA ALA A 75 2.52 15.51 -8.52
C ALA A 75 3.64 15.53 -7.45
N LEU A 76 3.71 14.48 -6.60
CA LEU A 76 4.81 14.34 -5.63
C LEU A 76 6.15 14.08 -6.35
N ARG A 77 6.15 13.23 -7.39
CA ARG A 77 7.34 12.94 -8.19
C ARG A 77 7.80 14.15 -9.02
N ASP A 78 6.89 14.96 -9.51
CA ASP A 78 7.22 16.20 -10.23
C ASP A 78 7.93 17.19 -9.28
N GLU A 79 7.42 17.36 -8.06
CA GLU A 79 8.07 18.21 -7.04
C GLU A 79 9.42 17.62 -6.57
N LEU A 80 9.52 16.28 -6.47
CA LEU A 80 10.77 15.59 -6.15
C LEU A 80 11.82 15.80 -7.25
N ALA A 81 11.43 15.68 -8.53
CA ALA A 81 12.30 15.94 -9.68
C ALA A 81 12.72 17.41 -9.77
N ALA A 82 11.82 18.35 -9.46
CA ALA A 82 12.09 19.78 -9.46
C ALA A 82 12.95 20.26 -8.27
N GLY A 83 13.18 19.37 -7.26
CA GLY A 83 13.90 19.75 -6.04
C GLY A 83 13.07 20.61 -5.08
N GLY A 84 11.74 20.65 -5.24
CA GLY A 84 10.83 21.31 -4.30
C GLY A 84 10.70 20.52 -2.99
N ILE A 85 10.87 19.21 -3.05
CA ILE A 85 10.95 18.28 -1.91
C ILE A 85 12.16 17.36 -2.07
N ASP A 86 12.56 16.68 -0.99
CA ASP A 86 13.69 15.75 -0.98
C ASP A 86 13.22 14.31 -0.84
N ILE A 87 12.09 14.10 -0.19
CA ILE A 87 11.50 12.79 0.11
C ILE A 87 10.02 12.84 -0.29
N ALA A 88 9.53 11.79 -0.94
CA ALA A 88 8.11 11.55 -1.18
C ALA A 88 7.66 10.30 -0.42
N VAL A 89 6.55 10.38 0.31
CA VAL A 89 5.98 9.25 1.05
C VAL A 89 4.68 8.81 0.39
N HIS A 90 4.62 7.52 0.03
CA HIS A 90 3.47 6.94 -0.66
C HIS A 90 2.91 5.74 0.10
N SER A 91 1.60 5.51 0.00
CA SER A 91 1.07 4.17 0.20
C SER A 91 1.60 3.31 -0.96
N TYR A 92 2.39 2.27 -0.68
CA TYR A 92 3.16 1.59 -1.73
C TYR A 92 2.28 0.92 -2.79
N LYS A 93 1.09 0.45 -2.42
CA LYS A 93 0.12 -0.12 -3.36
C LYS A 93 -0.36 0.84 -4.45
N ASP A 94 -0.20 2.15 -4.25
CA ASP A 94 -0.66 3.19 -5.18
C ASP A 94 0.44 3.58 -6.18
N LEU A 95 1.69 3.11 -5.98
CA LEU A 95 2.79 3.30 -6.91
C LEU A 95 2.73 2.30 -8.07
N PRO A 96 2.95 2.74 -9.33
CA PRO A 96 3.09 1.83 -10.48
C PRO A 96 4.16 0.77 -10.23
N THR A 97 4.03 -0.39 -10.88
CA THR A 97 5.06 -1.44 -10.85
C THR A 97 6.28 -1.06 -11.69
N ALA A 98 6.07 -0.29 -12.77
CA ALA A 98 7.14 0.24 -13.59
C ALA A 98 8.00 1.23 -12.79
N GLN A 99 9.30 1.02 -12.85
CA GLN A 99 10.28 1.89 -12.17
C GLN A 99 10.53 3.15 -13.00
N ASP A 100 10.68 4.28 -12.32
CA ASP A 100 11.18 5.52 -12.90
C ASP A 100 12.66 5.69 -12.50
N PRO A 101 13.61 5.68 -13.44
CA PRO A 101 15.04 5.70 -13.13
C PRO A 101 15.51 6.98 -12.43
N ARG A 102 14.70 8.02 -12.41
CA ARG A 102 15.02 9.27 -11.69
C ARG A 102 14.95 9.11 -10.18
N PHE A 103 14.21 8.10 -9.70
CA PHE A 103 13.89 7.91 -8.30
C PHE A 103 14.26 6.51 -7.80
N THR A 104 14.40 6.40 -6.50
CA THR A 104 14.58 5.12 -5.81
C THR A 104 13.72 5.04 -4.56
N ILE A 105 13.22 3.84 -4.26
CA ILE A 105 12.57 3.55 -2.97
C ILE A 105 13.69 3.23 -1.97
N ALA A 106 14.16 4.27 -1.29
CA ALA A 106 15.28 4.18 -0.38
C ALA A 106 14.94 3.41 0.91
N ALA A 107 13.68 3.48 1.38
CA ALA A 107 13.23 2.69 2.52
C ALA A 107 11.78 2.21 2.37
N ILE A 108 11.53 1.04 2.93
CA ILE A 108 10.21 0.47 3.17
C ILE A 108 10.15 0.15 4.67
N PRO A 109 9.59 1.05 5.50
CA PRO A 109 9.48 0.85 6.94
C PRO A 109 8.61 -0.35 7.31
N PRO A 110 8.63 -0.80 8.59
CA PRO A 110 7.77 -1.88 9.06
C PRO A 110 6.33 -1.71 8.62
N ARG A 111 5.76 -2.78 8.08
CA ARG A 111 4.44 -2.81 7.46
C ARG A 111 3.34 -2.80 8.53
N GLU A 112 2.31 -2.01 8.32
CA GLU A 112 1.03 -2.17 9.01
C GLU A 112 0.31 -3.42 8.52
N ASP A 113 -0.63 -3.94 9.34
CA ASP A 113 -1.44 -5.11 8.98
C ASP A 113 -2.02 -4.97 7.56
N PRO A 114 -1.64 -5.84 6.62
CA PRO A 114 -2.01 -5.73 5.21
C PRO A 114 -3.46 -6.09 4.92
N ARG A 115 -4.17 -6.70 5.87
CA ARG A 115 -5.53 -7.21 5.66
C ARG A 115 -6.53 -6.11 5.36
N ASP A 116 -7.64 -6.51 4.77
CA ASP A 116 -8.82 -5.67 4.66
C ASP A 116 -9.67 -5.75 5.93
N ALA A 117 -10.43 -4.70 6.19
CA ALA A 117 -11.34 -4.63 7.32
C ALA A 117 -12.76 -4.36 6.82
N LEU A 118 -13.71 -5.06 7.41
CA LEU A 118 -15.14 -4.76 7.33
C LEU A 118 -15.48 -3.74 8.41
N VAL A 119 -16.25 -2.74 8.03
CA VAL A 119 -16.97 -1.84 8.93
C VAL A 119 -18.43 -1.96 8.59
N ALA A 120 -19.22 -2.57 9.46
CA ALA A 120 -20.63 -2.81 9.26
C ALA A 120 -21.47 -2.14 10.34
N ARG A 121 -22.70 -1.79 10.02
CA ARG A 121 -23.66 -1.36 11.01
C ARG A 121 -23.97 -2.49 11.98
N ASP A 122 -24.43 -2.14 13.17
CA ASP A 122 -24.88 -3.07 14.22
C ASP A 122 -23.81 -4.07 14.70
N GLY A 123 -22.52 -3.81 14.37
CA GLY A 123 -21.41 -4.66 14.76
C GLY A 123 -21.34 -6.02 14.03
N LEU A 124 -22.07 -6.18 12.91
CA LEU A 124 -22.13 -7.43 12.17
C LEU A 124 -20.79 -7.80 11.55
N VAL A 125 -20.49 -9.09 11.51
CA VAL A 125 -19.38 -9.66 10.71
C VAL A 125 -19.87 -10.05 9.33
N LEU A 126 -18.95 -10.34 8.42
CA LEU A 126 -19.25 -10.55 6.99
C LEU A 126 -20.30 -11.66 6.75
N GLY A 127 -20.19 -12.78 7.47
CA GLY A 127 -21.12 -13.90 7.36
C GLY A 127 -22.50 -13.64 7.97
N GLU A 128 -22.66 -12.58 8.75
CA GLU A 128 -23.93 -12.18 9.36
C GLU A 128 -24.71 -11.14 8.54
N LEU A 129 -24.06 -10.57 7.51
CA LEU A 129 -24.75 -9.62 6.65
C LEU A 129 -25.89 -10.31 5.89
N PRO A 130 -27.11 -9.75 5.88
CA PRO A 130 -28.23 -10.34 5.16
C PRO A 130 -28.01 -10.30 3.64
N ALA A 131 -28.58 -11.25 2.93
CA ALA A 131 -28.60 -11.21 1.47
C ALA A 131 -29.20 -9.88 0.97
N GLY A 132 -28.59 -9.26 -0.04
CA GLY A 132 -28.94 -7.93 -0.53
C GLY A 132 -28.34 -6.78 0.29
N ALA A 133 -27.56 -7.04 1.36
CA ALA A 133 -26.87 -5.98 2.09
C ALA A 133 -25.92 -5.20 1.17
N LYS A 134 -26.01 -3.86 1.23
CA LYS A 134 -25.19 -2.96 0.42
C LYS A 134 -23.79 -2.82 1.02
N VAL A 135 -22.81 -3.39 0.34
CA VAL A 135 -21.40 -3.33 0.76
C VAL A 135 -20.60 -2.43 -0.17
N GLY A 136 -20.11 -1.32 0.37
CA GLY A 136 -19.39 -0.30 -0.38
C GLY A 136 -17.90 -0.66 -0.60
N THR A 137 -17.47 -0.70 -1.86
CA THR A 137 -16.05 -0.73 -2.25
C THR A 137 -15.86 -0.19 -3.66
N SER A 138 -14.71 0.41 -3.97
CA SER A 138 -14.33 0.80 -5.33
C SER A 138 -13.10 0.03 -5.84
N ALA A 139 -12.64 -0.96 -5.10
CA ALA A 139 -11.52 -1.79 -5.50
C ALA A 139 -12.04 -3.04 -6.22
N PRO A 140 -11.74 -3.22 -7.54
CA PRO A 140 -12.21 -4.40 -8.30
C PRO A 140 -11.83 -5.71 -7.62
N ARG A 141 -10.62 -5.81 -7.07
CA ARG A 141 -10.16 -6.95 -6.29
C ARG A 141 -11.10 -7.32 -5.13
N ARG A 142 -11.56 -6.31 -4.35
CA ARG A 142 -12.48 -6.56 -3.23
C ARG A 142 -13.85 -6.98 -3.73
N ALA A 143 -14.36 -6.27 -4.74
CA ALA A 143 -15.66 -6.57 -5.33
C ALA A 143 -15.71 -8.02 -5.86
N ALA A 144 -14.72 -8.44 -6.63
CA ALA A 144 -14.59 -9.78 -7.17
C ALA A 144 -14.55 -10.85 -6.05
N GLN A 145 -13.68 -10.68 -5.06
CA GLN A 145 -13.54 -11.63 -3.97
C GLN A 145 -14.80 -11.69 -3.07
N LEU A 146 -15.46 -10.55 -2.80
CA LEU A 146 -16.74 -10.55 -2.06
C LEU A 146 -17.85 -11.29 -2.81
N ARG A 147 -17.95 -11.10 -4.13
CA ARG A 147 -18.91 -11.82 -4.96
C ARG A 147 -18.63 -13.31 -4.98
N ALA A 148 -17.35 -13.71 -5.08
CA ALA A 148 -16.94 -15.10 -5.07
C ALA A 148 -17.27 -15.85 -3.76
N LEU A 149 -17.51 -15.14 -2.66
CA LEU A 149 -17.98 -15.76 -1.40
C LEU A 149 -19.45 -16.23 -1.47
N GLY A 150 -20.22 -15.82 -2.49
CA GLY A 150 -21.60 -16.30 -2.70
C GLY A 150 -22.60 -15.88 -1.60
N LEU A 151 -22.33 -14.82 -0.84
CA LEU A 151 -23.17 -14.35 0.27
C LEU A 151 -24.39 -13.54 -0.19
N GLY A 152 -24.59 -13.33 -1.50
CA GLY A 152 -25.71 -12.59 -2.03
C GLY A 152 -25.66 -11.09 -1.72
N LEU A 153 -24.48 -10.51 -1.51
CA LEU A 153 -24.29 -9.10 -1.18
C LEU A 153 -24.48 -8.20 -2.41
N ASP A 154 -25.03 -7.02 -2.20
CA ASP A 154 -25.10 -5.94 -3.21
C ASP A 154 -23.82 -5.08 -3.12
N ILE A 155 -22.86 -5.31 -4.03
CA ILE A 155 -21.57 -4.62 -4.02
C ILE A 155 -21.68 -3.32 -4.80
N VAL A 156 -21.58 -2.19 -4.10
CA VAL A 156 -21.78 -0.85 -4.66
C VAL A 156 -20.48 -0.01 -4.65
N PRO A 157 -20.30 0.90 -5.63
CA PRO A 157 -19.15 1.79 -5.68
C PRO A 157 -19.09 2.71 -4.46
N LEU A 158 -17.87 2.85 -3.88
CA LEU A 158 -17.62 3.68 -2.69
C LEU A 158 -16.50 4.70 -2.96
N ARG A 159 -16.81 5.99 -2.73
CA ARG A 159 -15.87 7.08 -2.87
C ARG A 159 -15.68 7.88 -1.61
N GLY A 160 -14.65 8.75 -1.64
CA GLY A 160 -14.32 9.65 -0.57
C GLY A 160 -13.11 9.19 0.27
N ASN A 161 -12.72 10.02 1.22
CA ASN A 161 -11.72 9.67 2.24
C ASN A 161 -12.33 8.71 3.29
N ILE A 162 -11.50 8.22 4.20
CA ILE A 162 -11.93 7.23 5.21
C ILE A 162 -13.13 7.75 6.02
N ASP A 163 -13.08 8.99 6.51
CA ASP A 163 -14.16 9.54 7.33
C ASP A 163 -15.50 9.63 6.58
N SER A 164 -15.47 10.06 5.31
CA SER A 164 -16.68 10.12 4.50
C SER A 164 -17.24 8.72 4.19
N ARG A 165 -16.37 7.71 4.06
CA ARG A 165 -16.80 6.30 3.89
C ARG A 165 -17.42 5.73 5.16
N LEU A 166 -16.82 5.98 6.33
CA LEU A 166 -17.35 5.57 7.62
C LEU A 166 -18.74 6.18 7.87
N ARG A 167 -18.92 7.48 7.53
CA ARG A 167 -20.22 8.14 7.67
C ARG A 167 -21.32 7.48 6.88
N LYS A 168 -21.06 6.96 5.68
CA LYS A 168 -22.07 6.25 4.87
C LYS A 168 -22.66 5.02 5.58
N VAL A 169 -21.86 4.36 6.41
CA VAL A 169 -22.34 3.27 7.26
C VAL A 169 -23.13 3.81 8.45
N SER A 170 -22.58 4.79 9.17
CA SER A 170 -23.26 5.34 10.38
C SER A 170 -24.54 6.11 10.06
N GLU A 171 -24.67 6.66 8.85
CA GLU A 171 -25.88 7.34 8.37
C GLU A 171 -26.89 6.37 7.68
N GLY A 172 -26.53 5.09 7.55
CA GLY A 172 -27.41 4.06 7.00
C GLY A 172 -27.55 4.08 5.47
N GLU A 173 -26.68 4.81 4.74
CA GLU A 173 -26.65 4.73 3.27
C GLU A 173 -26.14 3.37 2.79
N LEU A 174 -25.22 2.75 3.55
CA LEU A 174 -24.62 1.44 3.32
C LEU A 174 -24.76 0.56 4.55
N ASP A 175 -24.89 -0.74 4.34
CA ASP A 175 -24.91 -1.72 5.42
C ASP A 175 -23.48 -2.00 5.93
N ALA A 176 -22.49 -1.97 5.01
CA ALA A 176 -21.08 -2.14 5.35
C ALA A 176 -20.17 -1.51 4.30
N ILE A 177 -18.90 -1.38 4.65
CA ILE A 177 -17.81 -1.03 3.72
C ILE A 177 -16.63 -1.96 3.95
N VAL A 178 -15.83 -2.20 2.89
CA VAL A 178 -14.54 -2.88 3.00
C VAL A 178 -13.42 -1.91 2.63
N ILE A 179 -12.52 -1.70 3.58
CA ILE A 179 -11.37 -0.79 3.44
C ILE A 179 -10.10 -1.42 3.98
N ALA A 180 -8.91 -0.85 3.67
CA ALA A 180 -7.65 -1.34 4.21
C ALA A 180 -7.55 -1.07 5.73
N ARG A 181 -7.31 -2.11 6.52
CA ARG A 181 -7.12 -2.02 7.97
C ARG A 181 -6.02 -1.04 8.36
N ALA A 182 -4.90 -1.07 7.62
CA ALA A 182 -3.78 -0.14 7.81
C ALA A 182 -4.19 1.35 7.72
N GLY A 183 -5.17 1.69 6.89
CA GLY A 183 -5.69 3.05 6.81
C GLY A 183 -6.40 3.48 8.09
N LEU A 184 -7.22 2.60 8.65
CA LEU A 184 -7.92 2.83 9.94
C LEU A 184 -6.94 2.90 11.11
N SER A 185 -5.94 2.00 11.14
CA SER A 185 -4.89 2.02 12.16
C SER A 185 -4.18 3.37 12.21
N ARG A 186 -3.73 3.86 11.06
CA ARG A 186 -2.97 5.11 10.97
C ARG A 186 -3.72 6.35 11.41
N ILE A 187 -5.04 6.37 11.24
CA ILE A 187 -5.87 7.50 11.70
C ILE A 187 -6.55 7.26 13.05
N GLY A 188 -6.16 6.19 13.78
CA GLY A 188 -6.68 5.89 15.11
C GLY A 188 -8.14 5.45 15.13
N ARG A 189 -8.64 4.78 14.07
CA ARG A 189 -10.05 4.35 13.93
C ARG A 189 -10.22 2.83 13.87
N LEU A 190 -9.37 2.08 14.60
CA LEU A 190 -9.52 0.63 14.73
C LEU A 190 -10.83 0.23 15.44
N ASP A 191 -11.37 1.10 16.28
CA ASP A 191 -12.65 0.95 16.95
C ASP A 191 -13.85 0.80 16.00
N ALA A 192 -13.73 1.29 14.78
CA ALA A 192 -14.77 1.18 13.76
C ALA A 192 -14.82 -0.21 13.07
N ILE A 193 -13.80 -1.04 13.26
CA ILE A 193 -13.70 -2.35 12.60
C ILE A 193 -14.64 -3.35 13.29
N THR A 194 -15.52 -3.98 12.50
CA THR A 194 -16.37 -5.08 12.97
C THR A 194 -15.74 -6.44 12.69
N GLU A 195 -14.94 -6.56 11.63
CA GLU A 195 -14.18 -7.77 11.31
C GLU A 195 -12.90 -7.42 10.55
N THR A 196 -11.78 -8.05 10.90
CA THR A 196 -10.59 -8.08 10.04
C THR A 196 -10.67 -9.32 9.16
N LEU A 197 -10.70 -9.11 7.83
CA LEU A 197 -10.89 -10.19 6.86
C LEU A 197 -9.60 -11.00 6.70
N GLU A 198 -9.66 -12.28 6.97
CA GLU A 198 -8.51 -13.16 6.85
C GLU A 198 -8.13 -13.38 5.37
N PRO A 199 -6.84 -13.64 5.04
CA PRO A 199 -6.40 -13.87 3.66
C PRO A 199 -7.08 -15.04 2.96
N VAL A 200 -7.64 -15.99 3.70
CA VAL A 200 -8.45 -17.07 3.14
C VAL A 200 -9.77 -16.53 2.57
N GLN A 201 -10.35 -15.50 3.19
CA GLN A 201 -11.57 -14.84 2.72
C GLN A 201 -11.23 -13.80 1.65
N MET A 202 -10.20 -12.99 1.89
CA MET A 202 -9.84 -11.87 1.01
C MET A 202 -8.34 -11.59 1.03
N LEU A 203 -7.64 -11.91 -0.07
CA LEU A 203 -6.27 -11.50 -0.25
C LEU A 203 -6.18 -9.97 -0.48
N PRO A 204 -5.27 -9.28 0.25
CA PRO A 204 -5.11 -7.84 0.13
C PRO A 204 -4.55 -7.40 -1.22
N ALA A 205 -4.55 -6.10 -1.49
CA ALA A 205 -3.82 -5.56 -2.63
C ALA A 205 -2.30 -5.75 -2.41
N PRO A 206 -1.53 -6.06 -3.45
CA PRO A 206 -0.08 -6.09 -3.37
C PRO A 206 0.46 -4.82 -2.71
N SER A 207 1.35 -4.96 -1.73
CA SER A 207 1.95 -3.87 -0.92
C SER A 207 0.95 -3.11 -0.02
N GLN A 208 -0.26 -3.60 0.19
CA GLN A 208 -1.19 -2.96 1.12
C GLN A 208 -0.59 -2.94 2.54
N GLY A 209 -0.68 -1.80 3.23
CA GLY A 209 -0.11 -1.60 4.55
C GLY A 209 1.32 -1.07 4.55
N ALA A 210 2.10 -1.27 3.49
CA ALA A 210 3.45 -0.76 3.37
C ALA A 210 3.49 0.71 2.91
N LEU A 211 4.50 1.44 3.38
CA LEU A 211 4.89 2.76 2.88
C LEU A 211 6.10 2.62 1.97
N ALA A 212 6.15 3.43 0.92
CA ALA A 212 7.33 3.62 0.11
C ALA A 212 7.91 5.01 0.38
N VAL A 213 9.16 5.06 0.83
CA VAL A 213 9.91 6.29 1.04
C VAL A 213 10.82 6.48 -0.17
N GLU A 214 10.42 7.39 -1.04
CA GLU A 214 11.07 7.63 -2.35
C GLU A 214 11.92 8.91 -2.29
N CYS A 215 13.10 8.86 -2.89
CA CYS A 215 13.96 10.03 -3.08
C CYS A 215 14.59 10.01 -4.48
N ARG A 216 15.32 11.05 -4.85
CA ARG A 216 16.09 11.07 -6.09
C ARG A 216 17.17 9.99 -6.08
N ALA A 217 17.36 9.31 -7.22
CA ALA A 217 18.33 8.22 -7.35
C ALA A 217 19.80 8.71 -7.31
N ASP A 218 20.04 9.98 -7.58
CA ASP A 218 21.34 10.63 -7.59
C ASP A 218 21.72 11.31 -6.25
N ASP A 219 21.00 11.04 -5.16
CA ASP A 219 21.26 11.57 -3.82
C ASP A 219 21.73 10.46 -2.87
N PRO A 220 23.02 10.02 -2.95
CA PRO A 220 23.53 8.93 -2.13
C PRO A 220 23.55 9.23 -0.63
N GLU A 221 23.65 10.50 -0.25
CA GLU A 221 23.63 10.90 1.16
C GLU A 221 22.26 10.65 1.76
N LEU A 222 21.19 11.10 1.09
CA LEU A 222 19.83 10.90 1.56
C LEU A 222 19.43 9.41 1.51
N ILE A 223 19.86 8.67 0.47
CA ILE A 223 19.63 7.22 0.38
C ILE A 223 20.23 6.52 1.61
N ALA A 224 21.45 6.86 2.02
CA ALA A 224 22.10 6.28 3.19
C ALA A 224 21.36 6.63 4.50
N VAL A 225 20.85 7.86 4.64
CA VAL A 225 20.03 8.27 5.78
C VAL A 225 18.73 7.48 5.84
N LEU A 226 18.02 7.37 4.71
CA LEU A 226 16.73 6.68 4.64
C LEU A 226 16.85 5.17 4.84
N ALA A 227 17.97 4.56 4.43
CA ALA A 227 18.23 3.12 4.61
C ALA A 227 18.11 2.67 6.08
N GLY A 228 18.33 3.59 7.04
CA GLY A 228 18.11 3.31 8.46
C GLY A 228 16.64 3.10 8.86
N LEU A 229 15.70 3.44 7.99
CA LEU A 229 14.27 3.24 8.20
C LEU A 229 13.74 1.96 7.53
N ASP A 230 14.59 1.26 6.78
CA ASP A 230 14.19 0.10 6.00
C ASP A 230 13.99 -1.14 6.88
N ASP A 231 12.95 -1.90 6.58
CA ASP A 231 12.65 -3.18 7.21
C ASP A 231 12.81 -4.32 6.20
N ALA A 232 13.78 -5.19 6.42
CA ALA A 232 14.16 -6.23 5.48
C ALA A 232 13.03 -7.23 5.21
N ALA A 233 12.27 -7.61 6.24
CA ALA A 233 11.15 -8.55 6.12
C ALA A 233 10.01 -7.93 5.29
N THR A 234 9.66 -6.68 5.59
CA THR A 234 8.65 -5.93 4.80
C THR A 234 9.12 -5.75 3.36
N ARG A 235 10.40 -5.42 3.15
CA ARG A 235 10.96 -5.26 1.79
C ARG A 235 10.86 -6.56 1.00
N ALA A 236 11.27 -7.68 1.55
CA ALA A 236 11.17 -8.98 0.89
C ALA A 236 9.72 -9.32 0.52
N ALA A 237 8.78 -9.16 1.46
CA ALA A 237 7.37 -9.39 1.23
C ALA A 237 6.82 -8.52 0.09
N VAL A 238 7.08 -7.21 0.13
CA VAL A 238 6.57 -6.26 -0.86
C VAL A 238 7.21 -6.47 -2.23
N VAL A 239 8.49 -6.81 -2.30
CA VAL A 239 9.18 -7.14 -3.57
C VAL A 239 8.51 -8.34 -4.23
N ALA A 240 8.21 -9.42 -3.48
CA ALA A 240 7.51 -10.59 -4.01
C ALA A 240 6.11 -10.25 -4.53
N GLU A 241 5.32 -9.51 -3.75
CA GLU A 241 3.96 -9.11 -4.13
C GLU A 241 3.95 -8.22 -5.39
N ARG A 242 4.89 -7.28 -5.51
CA ARG A 242 5.01 -6.40 -6.67
C ARG A 242 5.55 -7.12 -7.90
N ALA A 243 6.47 -8.07 -7.72
CA ALA A 243 6.95 -8.93 -8.80
C ALA A 243 5.81 -9.79 -9.38
N LEU A 244 4.94 -10.33 -8.50
CA LEU A 244 3.73 -11.04 -8.92
C LEU A 244 2.83 -10.13 -9.77
N LEU A 245 2.52 -8.92 -9.29
CA LEU A 245 1.66 -7.98 -10.01
C LEU A 245 2.26 -7.56 -11.36
N ALA A 246 3.57 -7.34 -11.41
CA ALA A 246 4.28 -6.97 -12.64
C ALA A 246 4.29 -8.09 -13.69
N GLU A 247 4.52 -9.35 -13.27
CA GLU A 247 4.53 -10.54 -14.15
C GLU A 247 3.15 -10.84 -14.73
N LEU A 248 2.07 -10.58 -13.96
CA LEU A 248 0.71 -10.68 -14.46
C LEU A 248 0.35 -9.58 -15.47
N GLU A 249 1.23 -8.57 -15.67
CA GLU A 249 0.93 -7.37 -16.44
C GLU A 249 -0.37 -6.67 -15.96
N ALA A 250 -0.69 -6.88 -14.69
CA ALA A 250 -1.92 -6.42 -14.07
C ALA A 250 -1.75 -5.00 -13.53
N GLY A 251 -2.64 -4.10 -13.91
CA GLY A 251 -2.71 -2.74 -13.36
C GLY A 251 -3.36 -2.70 -11.97
N CYS A 252 -3.38 -1.52 -11.35
CA CYS A 252 -4.04 -1.29 -10.05
C CYS A 252 -5.57 -1.53 -10.10
N THR A 253 -6.16 -1.69 -11.28
CA THR A 253 -7.59 -1.98 -11.49
C THR A 253 -7.87 -3.46 -11.68
N ALA A 254 -6.86 -4.30 -11.80
CA ALA A 254 -7.06 -5.74 -11.95
C ALA A 254 -7.58 -6.37 -10.65
N PRO A 255 -8.43 -7.40 -10.75
CA PRO A 255 -8.96 -8.14 -9.60
C PRO A 255 -7.93 -9.12 -9.03
N VAL A 256 -6.72 -8.62 -8.74
CA VAL A 256 -5.58 -9.40 -8.23
C VAL A 256 -5.32 -9.06 -6.78
N GLY A 257 -5.22 -10.09 -5.94
CA GLY A 257 -4.77 -10.01 -4.55
C GLY A 257 -3.44 -10.72 -4.37
N ALA A 258 -2.58 -10.21 -3.48
CA ALA A 258 -1.37 -10.90 -3.05
C ALA A 258 -1.01 -10.54 -1.62
N ILE A 259 -0.40 -11.48 -0.93
CA ILE A 259 0.23 -11.30 0.37
C ILE A 259 1.50 -12.14 0.43
N ALA A 260 2.55 -11.55 0.95
CA ALA A 260 3.76 -12.27 1.30
C ALA A 260 4.17 -11.94 2.74
N GLU A 261 4.72 -12.92 3.43
CA GLU A 261 5.12 -12.83 4.84
C GLU A 261 6.40 -13.62 5.05
N VAL A 262 7.36 -13.00 5.74
CA VAL A 262 8.53 -13.71 6.25
C VAL A 262 8.12 -14.39 7.55
N VAL A 263 8.35 -15.68 7.62
CA VAL A 263 8.00 -16.53 8.77
C VAL A 263 9.22 -17.33 9.21
N GLU A 264 9.35 -17.58 10.50
CA GLU A 264 10.36 -18.49 11.02
C GLU A 264 9.92 -19.94 10.76
N SER A 265 10.82 -20.73 10.19
CA SER A 265 10.66 -22.17 9.92
C SER A 265 11.78 -22.97 10.55
N LEU A 266 11.60 -24.28 10.66
CA LEU A 266 12.61 -25.21 11.17
C LEU A 266 13.06 -26.14 10.04
N ASP A 267 14.38 -26.32 9.91
CA ASP A 267 14.94 -27.35 9.04
C ASP A 267 14.87 -28.75 9.69
N ASP A 268 15.25 -29.78 8.94
CA ASP A 268 15.24 -31.18 9.40
C ASP A 268 16.18 -31.40 10.61
N ASP A 269 17.17 -30.53 10.82
CA ASP A 269 18.11 -30.54 11.96
C ASP A 269 17.58 -29.70 13.15
N GLY A 270 16.40 -29.08 13.03
CA GLY A 270 15.76 -28.23 14.05
C GLY A 270 16.38 -26.83 14.15
N ARG A 271 17.07 -26.35 13.11
CA ARG A 271 17.60 -24.97 13.07
C ARG A 271 16.52 -24.04 12.56
N ILE A 272 16.41 -22.89 13.21
CA ILE A 272 15.49 -21.84 12.80
C ILE A 272 16.10 -21.10 11.59
N PHE A 273 15.26 -20.86 10.58
CA PHE A 273 15.60 -20.03 9.42
C PHE A 273 14.36 -19.27 8.95
N ASP A 274 14.57 -18.17 8.21
CA ASP A 274 13.50 -17.36 7.66
C ASP A 274 13.06 -17.91 6.30
N GLU A 275 11.75 -18.08 6.13
CA GLU A 275 11.11 -18.36 4.86
C GLU A 275 10.16 -17.24 4.45
N LEU A 276 10.08 -16.99 3.15
CA LEU A 276 9.09 -16.09 2.56
C LEU A 276 7.95 -16.94 1.97
N SER A 277 6.76 -16.82 2.56
CA SER A 277 5.53 -17.38 2.03
C SER A 277 4.85 -16.34 1.13
N VAL A 278 4.55 -16.68 -0.12
CA VAL A 278 3.88 -15.82 -1.10
C VAL A 278 2.59 -16.47 -1.54
N ARG A 279 1.49 -15.74 -1.47
CA ARG A 279 0.16 -16.20 -1.91
C ARG A 279 -0.43 -15.18 -2.88
N GLY A 280 -0.96 -15.64 -4.00
CA GLY A 280 -1.61 -14.83 -5.02
C GLY A 280 -3.01 -15.31 -5.35
N CYS A 281 -3.86 -14.40 -5.81
CA CYS A 281 -5.20 -14.69 -6.30
C CYS A 281 -5.53 -13.78 -7.48
N ALA A 282 -6.10 -14.35 -8.52
CA ALA A 282 -6.82 -13.64 -9.58
C ALA A 282 -8.28 -14.09 -9.58
N ALA A 283 -9.22 -13.17 -9.71
CA ALA A 283 -10.66 -13.47 -9.67
C ALA A 283 -11.39 -12.83 -10.85
N ALA A 284 -12.47 -13.45 -11.33
CA ALA A 284 -13.38 -12.83 -12.25
C ALA A 284 -14.12 -11.66 -11.59
N VAL A 285 -14.37 -10.59 -12.32
CA VAL A 285 -15.02 -9.36 -11.76
C VAL A 285 -16.41 -9.66 -11.22
N ASP A 286 -17.14 -10.56 -11.88
CA ASP A 286 -18.48 -11.01 -11.46
C ASP A 286 -18.44 -12.01 -10.28
N GLY A 287 -17.25 -12.46 -9.87
CA GLY A 287 -17.06 -13.44 -8.79
C GLY A 287 -17.34 -14.88 -9.18
N SER A 288 -17.57 -15.17 -10.47
CA SER A 288 -17.90 -16.52 -10.96
C SER A 288 -16.77 -17.53 -10.79
N ASP A 289 -15.51 -17.05 -10.79
CA ASP A 289 -14.33 -17.89 -10.63
C ASP A 289 -13.19 -17.16 -9.94
N SER A 290 -12.31 -17.91 -9.27
CA SER A 290 -11.09 -17.38 -8.65
C SER A 290 -10.00 -18.45 -8.61
N ILE A 291 -8.80 -18.05 -9.02
CA ILE A 291 -7.62 -18.90 -9.07
C ILE A 291 -6.65 -18.43 -7.99
N ARG A 292 -6.06 -19.37 -7.27
CA ARG A 292 -5.07 -19.11 -6.22
C ARG A 292 -3.83 -19.96 -6.45
N ALA A 293 -2.66 -19.37 -6.18
CA ALA A 293 -1.36 -20.03 -6.22
C ALA A 293 -0.51 -19.55 -5.04
N SER A 294 0.48 -20.35 -4.64
CA SER A 294 1.39 -20.02 -3.56
C SER A 294 2.76 -20.62 -3.75
N ALA A 295 3.79 -19.96 -3.24
CA ALA A 295 5.15 -20.47 -3.18
C ALA A 295 5.79 -20.11 -1.84
N VAL A 296 6.76 -20.92 -1.43
CA VAL A 296 7.57 -20.70 -0.23
C VAL A 296 9.05 -20.84 -0.61
N GLY A 297 9.90 -20.01 -0.03
CA GLY A 297 11.34 -20.07 -0.27
C GLY A 297 12.12 -18.99 0.47
N SER A 298 13.42 -18.83 0.15
CA SER A 298 14.28 -17.86 0.82
C SER A 298 13.81 -16.42 0.54
N PRO A 299 13.78 -15.52 1.55
CA PRO A 299 13.52 -14.09 1.38
C PRO A 299 14.46 -13.41 0.38
N ASP A 300 15.68 -13.89 0.21
CA ASP A 300 16.65 -13.38 -0.77
C ASP A 300 16.20 -13.60 -2.22
N ARG A 301 15.24 -14.49 -2.45
CA ARG A 301 14.65 -14.79 -3.76
C ARG A 301 13.23 -14.25 -3.92
N ALA A 302 12.89 -13.21 -3.19
CA ALA A 302 11.55 -12.64 -3.13
C ALA A 302 10.96 -12.34 -4.52
N GLU A 303 11.72 -11.71 -5.40
CA GLU A 303 11.27 -11.37 -6.76
C GLU A 303 10.98 -12.63 -7.59
N GLU A 304 11.85 -13.65 -7.52
CA GLU A 304 11.67 -14.91 -8.24
C GLU A 304 10.44 -15.68 -7.75
N LEU A 305 10.21 -15.70 -6.43
CA LEU A 305 9.03 -16.32 -5.83
C LEU A 305 7.74 -15.63 -6.27
N GLY A 306 7.71 -14.29 -6.26
CA GLY A 306 6.56 -13.54 -6.76
C GLY A 306 6.24 -13.83 -8.22
N ARG A 307 7.27 -13.87 -9.09
CA ARG A 307 7.12 -14.22 -10.50
C ARG A 307 6.69 -15.69 -10.70
N ALA A 308 7.17 -16.61 -9.85
CA ALA A 308 6.77 -18.02 -9.92
C ALA A 308 5.27 -18.18 -9.63
N VAL A 309 4.76 -17.53 -8.57
CA VAL A 309 3.32 -17.54 -8.24
C VAL A 309 2.50 -16.93 -9.39
N ALA A 310 2.96 -15.83 -9.99
CA ALA A 310 2.28 -15.22 -11.13
C ALA A 310 2.19 -16.14 -12.34
N ARG A 311 3.28 -16.84 -12.68
CA ARG A 311 3.30 -17.81 -13.79
C ARG A 311 2.35 -18.97 -13.56
N GLU A 312 2.31 -19.52 -12.35
CA GLU A 312 1.33 -20.54 -11.97
C GLU A 312 -0.11 -20.04 -12.12
N LEU A 313 -0.41 -18.80 -11.67
CA LEU A 313 -1.72 -18.19 -11.89
C LEU A 313 -2.06 -18.07 -13.38
N LEU A 314 -1.09 -17.67 -14.22
CA LEU A 314 -1.29 -17.58 -15.68
C LEU A 314 -1.53 -18.94 -16.33
N GLU A 315 -0.80 -19.99 -15.92
CA GLU A 315 -0.99 -21.36 -16.37
C GLU A 315 -2.37 -21.91 -16.00
N LEU A 316 -2.90 -21.49 -14.84
CA LEU A 316 -4.24 -21.81 -14.39
C LEU A 316 -5.36 -20.98 -15.06
N GLY A 317 -5.02 -20.00 -15.93
CA GLY A 317 -6.01 -19.23 -16.69
C GLY A 317 -6.31 -17.83 -16.16
N ALA A 318 -5.47 -17.27 -15.26
CA ALA A 318 -5.71 -15.96 -14.68
C ALA A 318 -5.87 -14.83 -15.72
N ARG A 319 -5.22 -14.94 -16.89
CA ARG A 319 -5.34 -13.92 -17.97
C ARG A 319 -6.78 -13.79 -18.45
N ASP A 320 -7.49 -14.90 -18.63
CA ASP A 320 -8.88 -14.88 -19.12
C ASP A 320 -9.82 -14.25 -18.10
N LEU A 321 -9.61 -14.52 -16.80
CA LEU A 321 -10.38 -13.91 -15.71
C LEU A 321 -10.20 -12.39 -15.63
N MET A 322 -8.97 -11.90 -15.90
CA MET A 322 -8.66 -10.47 -15.86
C MET A 322 -9.16 -9.73 -17.10
N THR A 323 -9.13 -10.34 -18.30
CA THR A 323 -9.56 -9.72 -19.57
C THR A 323 -11.06 -9.66 -19.74
N ALA A 324 -11.83 -10.60 -19.21
CA ALA A 324 -13.28 -10.52 -19.15
C ALA A 324 -13.76 -9.24 -18.44
N ALA A 325 -12.98 -8.78 -17.46
CA ALA A 325 -13.22 -7.53 -16.74
C ALA A 325 -13.11 -6.26 -17.60
N GLU A 326 -12.19 -6.24 -18.56
CA GLU A 326 -11.97 -5.08 -19.44
C GLU A 326 -13.03 -4.96 -20.56
N ALA A 327 -13.67 -6.07 -20.92
CA ALA A 327 -14.69 -6.12 -21.95
C ALA A 327 -16.04 -5.55 -21.46
N GLU A 328 -16.40 -5.79 -20.20
CA GLU A 328 -17.62 -5.24 -19.58
C GLU A 328 -17.53 -3.73 -19.35
N ASP A 329 -16.37 -3.20 -19.00
CA ASP A 329 -16.16 -1.75 -18.78
C ASP A 329 -16.22 -0.95 -20.11
N LYS A 330 -15.94 -1.58 -21.26
CA LYS A 330 -16.04 -0.97 -22.59
C LYS A 330 -17.42 -1.12 -23.23
N GLY A 331 -18.25 -2.04 -22.76
CA GLY A 331 -19.60 -2.33 -23.30
C GLY A 331 -20.72 -1.50 -22.68
N GLY A 332 -20.49 -0.78 -21.57
CA GLY A 332 -21.50 -0.01 -20.85
C GLY A 332 -21.70 1.44 -21.29
N GLY A 333 -21.22 1.82 -22.46
CA GLY A 333 -21.16 3.21 -22.92
C GLY A 333 -22.02 3.59 -24.13
N ASP A 334 -22.91 2.73 -24.58
CA ASP A 334 -23.85 3.08 -25.66
C ASP A 334 -25.29 2.56 -25.34
N ASP A 335 -26.04 3.38 -24.62
CA ASP A 335 -27.52 3.50 -24.78
C ASP A 335 -27.98 4.83 -24.12
#